data_b53b7ba9e9bd4f5fa52e2ced9d636ec4
#
_entry.id   b53b7ba9e9bd4f5fa52e2ced9d636ec4
#
_cell.length_a   1.000
_cell.length_b   1.000
_cell.length_c   1.000
_cell.angle_alpha   90.00
_cell.angle_beta   90.00
_cell.angle_gamma   90.00
#
_symmetry.space_group_name_H-M   'P 1'
#
loop_
_entity.id
_entity.type
_entity.pdbx_description
1 polymer ?
#
loop_
_entity_poly.entity_id
_entity_poly.type
_entity_poly.pdbx_seq_one_letter_code
_entity_poly.pdbx_strand_id
1 'polypeptide(L)'
;MQKGKIIMKKDVVAGLGEIGYPILKLLSKKQTTVGYDIDKSSMNESKFKTLQDTQTSFLHIAIPVTTKFDSNILQLYKKFKPECIVIHCTISPGTTERIQKKLNIPLIYSATRGVHKTMLKDIKRYTKFFTISKNAPKKQWAIKTFSRKMKNCGVKTRQMSTPETLELGKILCDTSYLGWLINYAQLTNMIAIQYNVNYDEMWTFADEIHKFLGNRPKMYPGFIGGHCVIPNLDLMHNQTLDLIKKTNIQYSKKVKNSKTIHKKYTK
;
A
#
# COMPACT_ATOMS: atom_id res chain seq x y z
N MET A 1 26.66 33.37 -20.75
CA MET A 1 25.63 32.51 -20.10
C MET A 1 26.31 31.22 -19.66
N GLN A 2 26.59 31.06 -18.36
CA GLN A 2 27.15 29.82 -17.81
C GLN A 2 26.06 28.72 -17.92
N LYS A 3 26.29 27.69 -18.71
CA LYS A 3 25.48 26.46 -18.70
C LYS A 3 25.60 25.86 -17.31
N GLY A 4 24.55 25.99 -16.51
CA GLY A 4 24.47 25.39 -15.18
C GLY A 4 24.75 23.89 -15.28
N LYS A 5 25.79 23.44 -14.56
CA LYS A 5 26.18 22.03 -14.47
C LYS A 5 24.98 21.24 -13.98
N ILE A 6 24.41 20.37 -14.81
CA ILE A 6 23.31 19.49 -14.40
C ILE A 6 23.86 18.56 -13.34
N ILE A 7 23.57 18.85 -12.07
CA ILE A 7 23.94 17.98 -10.96
C ILE A 7 23.07 16.72 -11.06
N MET A 8 23.71 15.57 -11.29
CA MET A 8 23.05 14.29 -11.30
C MET A 8 22.47 14.01 -9.91
N LYS A 9 21.19 13.66 -9.84
CA LYS A 9 20.50 13.31 -8.60
C LYS A 9 19.98 11.88 -8.69
N LYS A 10 19.92 11.19 -7.53
CA LYS A 10 19.32 9.86 -7.42
C LYS A 10 18.02 9.90 -6.62
N ASP A 11 17.18 8.90 -6.81
CA ASP A 11 16.13 8.54 -5.89
C ASP A 11 16.57 7.34 -5.05
N VAL A 12 16.11 7.26 -3.81
CA VAL A 12 16.36 6.12 -2.91
C VAL A 12 15.04 5.47 -2.56
N VAL A 13 14.95 4.15 -2.66
CA VAL A 13 13.81 3.37 -2.16
C VAL A 13 14.26 2.63 -0.91
N ALA A 14 13.72 2.99 0.24
CA ALA A 14 13.99 2.38 1.53
C ALA A 14 12.90 1.37 1.89
N GLY A 15 13.32 0.13 2.18
CA GLY A 15 12.48 -1.05 2.30
C GLY A 15 12.29 -1.73 0.94
N LEU A 16 12.86 -2.93 0.74
CA LEU A 16 12.86 -3.63 -0.55
C LEU A 16 11.99 -4.89 -0.55
N GLY A 17 10.97 -4.93 0.33
CA GLY A 17 9.96 -5.97 0.35
C GLY A 17 8.95 -5.85 -0.79
N GLU A 18 7.76 -6.42 -0.59
CA GLU A 18 6.67 -6.58 -1.57
C GLU A 18 6.18 -5.27 -2.23
N ILE A 19 6.36 -4.14 -1.56
CA ILE A 19 6.00 -2.81 -2.09
C ILE A 19 7.23 -2.09 -2.67
N GLY A 20 8.33 -2.06 -1.92
CA GLY A 20 9.49 -1.25 -2.29
C GLY A 20 10.25 -1.79 -3.48
N TYR A 21 10.41 -3.09 -3.60
CA TYR A 21 11.11 -3.69 -4.74
C TYR A 21 10.41 -3.43 -6.09
N PRO A 22 9.08 -3.60 -6.23
CA PRO A 22 8.36 -3.16 -7.42
C PRO A 22 8.51 -1.66 -7.72
N ILE A 23 8.51 -0.79 -6.70
CA ILE A 23 8.73 0.65 -6.87
C ILE A 23 10.16 0.91 -7.37
N LEU A 24 11.16 0.26 -6.79
CA LEU A 24 12.55 0.35 -7.27
C LEU A 24 12.65 -0.06 -8.74
N LYS A 25 12.09 -1.21 -9.12
CA LYS A 25 12.04 -1.67 -10.52
C LYS A 25 11.34 -0.68 -11.45
N LEU A 26 10.25 -0.07 -10.99
CA LEU A 26 9.50 0.90 -11.77
C LEU A 26 10.34 2.14 -12.06
N LEU A 27 10.90 2.74 -11.00
CA LEU A 27 11.64 4.01 -11.07
C LEU A 27 12.97 3.85 -11.81
N SER A 28 13.70 2.76 -11.59
CA SER A 28 15.01 2.50 -12.21
C SER A 28 14.96 2.44 -13.74
N LYS A 29 13.79 2.26 -14.34
CA LYS A 29 13.62 2.26 -15.81
C LYS A 29 13.77 3.65 -16.43
N LYS A 30 13.54 4.70 -15.67
CA LYS A 30 13.42 6.08 -16.20
C LYS A 30 14.26 7.12 -15.44
N GLN A 31 14.83 6.74 -14.31
CA GLN A 31 15.62 7.66 -13.49
C GLN A 31 16.66 6.90 -12.66
N THR A 32 17.74 7.58 -12.28
CA THR A 32 18.76 7.03 -11.39
C THR A 32 18.14 6.72 -10.04
N THR A 33 18.02 5.43 -9.71
CA THR A 33 17.38 4.97 -8.47
C THR A 33 18.19 3.85 -7.85
N VAL A 34 18.33 3.88 -6.52
CA VAL A 34 18.98 2.82 -5.73
C VAL A 34 18.03 2.33 -4.65
N GLY A 35 18.15 1.05 -4.31
CA GLY A 35 17.47 0.44 -3.19
C GLY A 35 18.31 0.51 -1.92
N TYR A 36 17.66 0.67 -0.78
CA TYR A 36 18.24 0.56 0.55
C TYR A 36 17.36 -0.31 1.44
N ASP A 37 17.96 -1.28 2.09
CA ASP A 37 17.30 -2.13 3.09
C ASP A 37 18.23 -2.34 4.29
N ILE A 38 17.66 -2.71 5.43
CA ILE A 38 18.43 -3.17 6.60
C ILE A 38 19.01 -4.56 6.34
N ASP A 39 18.30 -5.39 5.58
CA ASP A 39 18.82 -6.64 5.03
C ASP A 39 19.62 -6.35 3.76
N LYS A 40 20.95 -6.41 3.90
CA LYS A 40 21.88 -6.15 2.80
C LYS A 40 21.74 -7.14 1.64
N SER A 41 21.25 -8.35 1.89
CA SER A 41 21.05 -9.37 0.84
C SER A 41 20.01 -8.93 -0.20
N SER A 42 19.07 -8.07 0.20
CA SER A 42 18.04 -7.48 -0.67
C SER A 42 18.55 -6.31 -1.51
N MET A 43 19.78 -5.83 -1.27
CA MET A 43 20.34 -4.65 -1.92
C MET A 43 21.30 -5.01 -3.07
N ASN A 44 21.36 -4.14 -4.06
CA ASN A 44 22.53 -4.09 -4.95
C ASN A 44 23.58 -3.16 -4.33
N GLU A 45 24.45 -3.71 -3.48
CA GLU A 45 25.47 -2.94 -2.74
C GLU A 45 26.46 -2.22 -3.66
N SER A 46 26.88 -2.83 -4.77
CA SER A 46 27.78 -2.22 -5.72
C SER A 46 27.20 -0.94 -6.30
N LYS A 47 25.97 -1.01 -6.81
CA LYS A 47 25.25 0.17 -7.33
C LYS A 47 25.01 1.22 -6.24
N PHE A 48 24.71 0.80 -5.02
CA PHE A 48 24.50 1.71 -3.90
C PHE A 48 25.77 2.48 -3.56
N LYS A 49 26.93 1.80 -3.48
CA LYS A 49 28.23 2.41 -3.24
C LYS A 49 28.62 3.40 -4.34
N THR A 50 28.45 3.02 -5.62
CA THR A 50 28.76 3.90 -6.76
C THR A 50 27.99 5.22 -6.72
N LEU A 51 26.79 5.23 -6.19
CA LEU A 51 25.92 6.41 -6.13
C LEU A 51 25.87 7.05 -4.73
N GLN A 52 26.72 6.60 -3.79
CA GLN A 52 26.66 7.00 -2.40
C GLN A 52 26.66 8.53 -2.22
N ASP A 53 27.56 9.24 -2.86
CA ASP A 53 27.77 10.69 -2.73
C ASP A 53 26.87 11.52 -3.65
N THR A 54 26.03 10.86 -4.47
CA THR A 54 25.07 11.55 -5.33
C THR A 54 23.93 12.12 -4.49
N GLN A 55 23.57 13.39 -4.71
CA GLN A 55 22.45 14.04 -4.01
C GLN A 55 21.13 13.25 -4.17
N THR A 56 20.41 13.05 -3.06
CA THR A 56 19.11 12.38 -3.09
C THR A 56 17.99 13.37 -3.42
N SER A 57 17.29 13.14 -4.51
CA SER A 57 16.12 13.92 -4.88
C SER A 57 14.88 13.44 -4.10
N PHE A 58 14.48 12.19 -4.29
CA PHE A 58 13.35 11.61 -3.59
C PHE A 58 13.77 10.41 -2.75
N LEU A 59 13.26 10.35 -1.52
CA LEU A 59 13.35 9.18 -0.65
C LEU A 59 11.97 8.53 -0.58
N HIS A 60 11.85 7.36 -1.18
CA HIS A 60 10.63 6.56 -1.18
C HIS A 60 10.66 5.58 -0.01
N ILE A 61 9.68 5.66 0.88
CA ILE A 61 9.56 4.85 2.10
C ILE A 61 8.56 3.72 1.87
N ALA A 62 9.04 2.49 1.99
CA ALA A 62 8.23 1.26 1.88
C ALA A 62 8.60 0.26 3.00
N ILE A 63 8.81 0.75 4.22
CA ILE A 63 9.16 -0.03 5.40
C ILE A 63 7.89 -0.40 6.20
N PRO A 64 7.95 -1.45 7.06
CA PRO A 64 6.85 -1.80 7.94
C PRO A 64 6.45 -0.64 8.88
N VAL A 65 5.14 -0.49 9.10
CA VAL A 65 4.60 0.50 10.04
C VAL A 65 4.56 -0.12 11.44
N THR A 66 5.42 0.37 12.31
CA THR A 66 5.57 -0.06 13.70
C THR A 66 5.53 1.15 14.63
N THR A 67 5.60 0.96 15.92
CA THR A 67 5.74 2.05 16.90
C THR A 67 6.96 2.94 16.66
N LYS A 68 7.99 2.41 15.97
CA LYS A 68 9.21 3.16 15.61
C LYS A 68 9.15 3.80 14.22
N PHE A 69 8.01 3.76 13.53
CA PHE A 69 7.89 4.22 12.15
C PHE A 69 8.35 5.68 11.95
N ASP A 70 7.85 6.60 12.77
CA ASP A 70 8.22 8.01 12.70
C ASP A 70 9.74 8.21 12.91
N SER A 71 10.31 7.56 13.92
CA SER A 71 11.75 7.65 14.21
C SER A 71 12.61 7.06 13.09
N ASN A 72 12.17 5.96 12.49
CA ASN A 72 12.86 5.35 11.34
C ASN A 72 12.87 6.30 10.12
N ILE A 73 11.75 6.98 9.84
CA ILE A 73 11.70 7.98 8.75
C ILE A 73 12.68 9.12 9.03
N LEU A 74 12.73 9.63 10.27
CA LEU A 74 13.64 10.71 10.63
C LEU A 74 15.10 10.29 10.56
N GLN A 75 15.44 9.04 10.90
CA GLN A 75 16.78 8.49 10.72
C GLN A 75 17.16 8.38 9.23
N LEU A 76 16.26 7.89 8.39
CA LEU A 76 16.44 7.80 6.95
C LEU A 76 16.57 9.21 6.32
N TYR A 77 15.80 10.18 6.80
CA TYR A 77 15.91 11.58 6.41
C TYR A 77 17.30 12.15 6.72
N LYS A 78 17.81 11.95 7.94
CA LYS A 78 19.16 12.39 8.33
C LYS A 78 20.25 11.70 7.50
N LYS A 79 20.08 10.40 7.22
CA LYS A 79 21.03 9.60 6.44
C LYS A 79 21.13 10.04 4.98
N PHE A 80 19.99 10.21 4.30
CA PHE A 80 19.95 10.44 2.86
C PHE A 80 19.81 11.91 2.46
N LYS A 81 19.42 12.79 3.38
CA LYS A 81 19.21 14.23 3.17
C LYS A 81 18.45 14.53 1.86
N PRO A 82 17.25 13.91 1.66
CA PRO A 82 16.49 14.05 0.41
C PRO A 82 15.87 15.44 0.27
N GLU A 83 15.50 15.80 -0.94
CA GLU A 83 14.71 17.01 -1.21
C GLU A 83 13.22 16.81 -0.96
N CYS A 84 12.74 15.55 -1.03
CA CYS A 84 11.34 15.17 -0.78
C CYS A 84 11.28 13.73 -0.26
N ILE A 85 10.35 13.45 0.63
CA ILE A 85 10.02 12.08 1.08
C ILE A 85 8.67 11.67 0.49
N VAL A 86 8.54 10.39 0.11
CA VAL A 86 7.28 9.78 -0.32
C VAL A 86 7.02 8.51 0.47
N ILE A 87 5.93 8.46 1.22
CA ILE A 87 5.50 7.26 1.95
C ILE A 87 4.57 6.43 1.07
N HIS A 88 4.86 5.13 0.91
CA HIS A 88 4.12 4.20 0.07
C HIS A 88 3.32 3.13 0.83
N CYS A 89 3.61 2.91 2.09
CA CYS A 89 2.91 1.97 2.96
C CYS A 89 1.56 2.53 3.45
N THR A 90 0.70 1.66 3.96
CA THR A 90 -0.52 2.08 4.66
C THR A 90 -0.14 2.62 6.03
N ILE A 91 -0.67 3.77 6.42
CA ILE A 91 -0.35 4.46 7.67
C ILE A 91 -1.63 4.88 8.40
N SER A 92 -1.53 5.09 9.70
CA SER A 92 -2.65 5.59 10.52
C SER A 92 -3.05 7.02 10.13
N PRO A 93 -4.33 7.37 10.27
CA PRO A 93 -4.78 8.76 10.07
C PRO A 93 -3.99 9.76 10.93
N GLY A 94 -3.63 10.90 10.32
CA GLY A 94 -2.83 11.96 10.95
C GLY A 94 -1.30 11.74 10.90
N THR A 95 -0.83 10.59 10.42
CA THR A 95 0.61 10.27 10.38
C THR A 95 1.39 11.22 9.46
N THR A 96 0.87 11.53 8.28
CA THR A 96 1.54 12.44 7.34
C THR A 96 1.74 13.83 7.96
N GLU A 97 0.72 14.40 8.59
CA GLU A 97 0.81 15.71 9.23
C GLU A 97 1.76 15.69 10.44
N ARG A 98 1.71 14.63 11.25
CA ARG A 98 2.59 14.46 12.40
C ARG A 98 4.07 14.40 12.01
N ILE A 99 4.40 13.68 10.94
CA ILE A 99 5.78 13.59 10.45
C ILE A 99 6.19 14.88 9.74
N GLN A 100 5.30 15.48 8.93
CA GLN A 100 5.59 16.73 8.22
C GLN A 100 6.01 17.86 9.17
N LYS A 101 5.39 17.96 10.36
CA LYS A 101 5.77 18.96 11.38
C LYS A 101 7.22 18.85 11.86
N LYS A 102 7.86 17.68 11.67
CA LYS A 102 9.25 17.40 12.06
C LYS A 102 10.25 17.55 10.91
N LEU A 103 9.77 17.93 9.72
CA LEU A 103 10.57 18.01 8.50
C LEU A 103 10.54 19.43 7.90
N ASN A 104 11.69 19.89 7.44
CA ASN A 104 11.83 21.13 6.67
C ASN A 104 11.80 20.91 5.14
N ILE A 105 11.44 19.71 4.71
CA ILE A 105 11.26 19.32 3.31
C ILE A 105 9.84 18.77 3.10
N PRO A 106 9.31 18.74 1.86
CA PRO A 106 7.97 18.22 1.61
C PRO A 106 7.90 16.71 1.83
N LEU A 107 6.79 16.27 2.44
CA LEU A 107 6.41 14.89 2.61
C LEU A 107 5.14 14.60 1.80
N ILE A 108 5.24 13.68 0.86
CA ILE A 108 4.11 13.16 0.08
C ILE A 108 3.67 11.82 0.68
N TYR A 109 2.38 11.65 0.86
CA TYR A 109 1.78 10.34 1.10
C TYR A 109 1.17 9.81 -0.19
N SER A 110 1.50 8.58 -0.56
CA SER A 110 1.02 7.93 -1.79
C SER A 110 0.95 6.43 -1.61
N ALA A 111 -0.06 5.96 -0.88
CA ALA A 111 -0.28 4.54 -0.61
C ALA A 111 -0.28 3.70 -1.88
N THR A 112 0.28 2.51 -1.79
CA THR A 112 0.30 1.56 -2.91
C THR A 112 -0.90 0.62 -2.81
N ARG A 113 -1.47 0.27 -3.97
CA ARG A 113 -2.56 -0.71 -4.13
C ARG A 113 -2.14 -1.74 -5.15
N GLY A 114 -2.56 -2.97 -4.94
CA GLY A 114 -2.28 -4.08 -5.83
C GLY A 114 -2.09 -5.39 -5.08
N VAL A 115 -2.03 -6.48 -5.84
CA VAL A 115 -1.73 -7.82 -5.34
C VAL A 115 -0.22 -8.02 -5.37
N HIS A 116 0.38 -8.57 -4.32
CA HIS A 116 1.84 -8.70 -4.18
C HIS A 116 2.48 -9.37 -5.40
N LYS A 117 1.91 -10.48 -5.87
CA LYS A 117 2.43 -11.22 -7.05
C LYS A 117 2.45 -10.39 -8.34
N THR A 118 1.56 -9.40 -8.47
CA THR A 118 1.40 -8.57 -9.68
C THR A 118 1.65 -7.08 -9.43
N MET A 119 2.23 -6.71 -8.29
CA MET A 119 2.36 -5.35 -7.80
C MET A 119 2.91 -4.36 -8.84
N LEU A 120 3.95 -4.72 -9.58
CA LEU A 120 4.53 -3.84 -10.61
C LEU A 120 3.52 -3.54 -11.75
N LYS A 121 2.71 -4.54 -12.14
CA LYS A 121 1.66 -4.39 -13.15
C LYS A 121 0.52 -3.52 -12.59
N ASP A 122 0.15 -3.74 -11.34
CA ASP A 122 -0.94 -3.05 -10.69
C ASP A 122 -0.63 -1.57 -10.40
N ILE A 123 0.61 -1.23 -10.01
CA ILE A 123 1.05 0.17 -9.87
C ILE A 123 0.87 0.94 -11.18
N LYS A 124 1.06 0.31 -12.34
CA LYS A 124 0.85 0.93 -13.65
C LYS A 124 -0.61 0.96 -14.06
N ARG A 125 -1.37 -0.05 -13.68
CA ARG A 125 -2.79 -0.21 -14.04
C ARG A 125 -3.68 0.79 -13.30
N TYR A 126 -3.43 0.99 -11.99
CA TYR A 126 -4.26 1.84 -11.16
C TYR A 126 -3.74 3.27 -11.11
N THR A 127 -4.65 4.22 -11.03
CA THR A 127 -4.29 5.61 -10.71
C THR A 127 -3.64 5.66 -9.33
N LYS A 128 -2.43 6.19 -9.25
CA LYS A 128 -1.72 6.36 -7.99
C LYS A 128 -2.16 7.67 -7.34
N PHE A 129 -2.98 7.55 -6.31
CA PHE A 129 -3.40 8.69 -5.51
C PHE A 129 -2.25 9.17 -4.63
N PHE A 130 -2.18 10.47 -4.44
CA PHE A 130 -1.20 11.07 -3.54
C PHE A 130 -1.76 12.33 -2.88
N THR A 131 -1.14 12.72 -1.81
CA THR A 131 -1.47 13.92 -1.05
C THR A 131 -0.21 14.52 -0.42
N ILE A 132 -0.31 15.76 0.01
CA ILE A 132 0.76 16.50 0.67
C ILE A 132 0.12 17.50 1.62
N SER A 133 0.74 17.74 2.79
CA SER A 133 0.28 18.72 3.77
C SER A 133 0.06 20.10 3.13
N LYS A 134 -0.96 20.82 3.63
CA LYS A 134 -1.24 22.19 3.20
C LYS A 134 -0.02 23.09 3.42
N ASN A 135 0.69 22.89 4.52
CA ASN A 135 1.82 23.70 4.98
C ASN A 135 3.18 23.11 4.62
N ALA A 136 3.25 22.11 3.75
CA ALA A 136 4.53 21.52 3.32
C ALA A 136 5.40 22.56 2.59
N PRO A 137 6.70 22.66 2.93
CA PRO A 137 7.61 23.53 2.20
C PRO A 137 7.76 23.05 0.75
N LYS A 138 8.02 23.98 -0.18
CA LYS A 138 8.19 23.66 -1.62
C LYS A 138 7.11 22.76 -2.21
N LYS A 139 5.87 22.86 -1.68
CA LYS A 139 4.71 22.01 -2.00
C LYS A 139 4.48 21.87 -3.51
N GLN A 140 4.43 22.97 -4.24
CA GLN A 140 4.14 22.96 -5.69
C GLN A 140 5.23 22.26 -6.50
N TRP A 141 6.50 22.46 -6.12
CA TRP A 141 7.63 21.75 -6.73
C TRP A 141 7.51 20.24 -6.50
N ALA A 142 7.21 19.82 -5.28
CA ALA A 142 7.09 18.40 -4.93
C ALA A 142 5.96 17.74 -5.72
N ILE A 143 4.78 18.36 -5.81
CA ILE A 143 3.63 17.88 -6.58
C ILE A 143 3.99 17.71 -8.05
N LYS A 144 4.51 18.76 -8.68
CA LYS A 144 4.88 18.75 -10.11
C LYS A 144 5.96 17.69 -10.41
N THR A 145 6.98 17.62 -9.56
CA THR A 145 8.09 16.69 -9.76
C THR A 145 7.67 15.24 -9.55
N PHE A 146 6.91 14.94 -8.48
CA PHE A 146 6.38 13.60 -8.23
C PHE A 146 5.49 13.14 -9.39
N SER A 147 4.52 13.95 -9.80
CA SER A 147 3.60 13.63 -10.90
C SER A 147 4.34 13.38 -12.21
N ARG A 148 5.34 14.19 -12.54
CA ARG A 148 6.20 14.00 -13.72
C ARG A 148 6.99 12.70 -13.65
N LYS A 149 7.63 12.39 -12.50
CA LYS A 149 8.37 11.15 -12.29
C LYS A 149 7.47 9.92 -12.50
N MET A 150 6.28 9.92 -11.92
CA MET A 150 5.30 8.84 -12.07
C MET A 150 4.82 8.72 -13.54
N LYS A 151 4.48 9.84 -14.19
CA LYS A 151 4.08 9.86 -15.59
C LYS A 151 5.16 9.28 -16.51
N ASN A 152 6.42 9.62 -16.29
CA ASN A 152 7.54 9.08 -17.06
C ASN A 152 7.68 7.55 -16.90
N CYS A 153 7.24 6.99 -15.76
CA CYS A 153 7.17 5.56 -15.51
C CYS A 153 5.87 4.90 -16.02
N GLY A 154 4.99 5.65 -16.68
CA GLY A 154 3.69 5.17 -17.19
C GLY A 154 2.63 5.02 -16.10
N VAL A 155 2.73 5.78 -15.01
CA VAL A 155 1.77 5.75 -13.89
C VAL A 155 0.94 7.03 -13.90
N LYS A 156 -0.37 6.89 -13.97
CA LYS A 156 -1.31 8.01 -13.78
C LYS A 156 -1.35 8.40 -12.31
N THR A 157 -1.38 9.70 -12.02
CA THR A 157 -1.49 10.20 -10.64
C THR A 157 -2.72 11.08 -10.47
N ARG A 158 -3.29 11.08 -9.25
CA ARG A 158 -4.36 11.99 -8.86
C ARG A 158 -4.07 12.51 -7.45
N GLN A 159 -4.05 13.83 -7.30
CA GLN A 159 -3.91 14.46 -6.00
C GLN A 159 -5.25 14.45 -5.26
N MET A 160 -5.21 14.15 -3.95
CA MET A 160 -6.33 14.30 -3.03
C MET A 160 -6.13 15.55 -2.16
N SER A 161 -7.23 16.05 -1.61
CA SER A 161 -7.28 17.34 -0.92
C SER A 161 -6.43 17.41 0.33
N THR A 162 -6.50 16.40 1.20
CA THR A 162 -5.78 16.34 2.48
C THR A 162 -5.11 14.99 2.71
N PRO A 163 -4.08 14.93 3.54
CA PRO A 163 -3.47 13.66 3.97
C PRO A 163 -4.49 12.70 4.56
N GLU A 164 -5.32 13.17 5.48
CA GLU A 164 -6.33 12.35 6.16
C GLU A 164 -7.31 11.71 5.18
N THR A 165 -7.71 12.44 4.12
CA THR A 165 -8.60 11.90 3.08
C THR A 165 -8.01 10.65 2.42
N LEU A 166 -6.71 10.66 2.11
CA LEU A 166 -6.06 9.50 1.49
C LEU A 166 -5.75 8.39 2.50
N GLU A 167 -5.34 8.75 3.73
CA GLU A 167 -5.08 7.80 4.81
C GLU A 167 -6.34 7.00 5.14
N LEU A 168 -7.46 7.70 5.37
CA LEU A 168 -8.77 7.08 5.58
C LEU A 168 -9.25 6.30 4.35
N GLY A 169 -9.13 6.89 3.15
CA GLY A 169 -9.52 6.23 1.90
C GLY A 169 -8.78 4.90 1.69
N LYS A 170 -7.48 4.84 2.03
CA LYS A 170 -6.70 3.59 1.95
C LYS A 170 -7.20 2.54 2.93
N ILE A 171 -7.50 2.91 4.17
CA ILE A 171 -7.95 1.95 5.19
C ILE A 171 -9.41 1.54 4.92
N LEU A 172 -10.31 2.50 4.73
CA LEU A 172 -11.74 2.25 4.69
C LEU A 172 -12.22 1.78 3.32
N CYS A 173 -11.84 2.51 2.25
CA CYS A 173 -12.40 2.25 0.91
C CYS A 173 -11.64 1.17 0.12
N ASP A 174 -10.45 0.76 0.57
CA ASP A 174 -9.67 -0.30 -0.06
C ASP A 174 -9.57 -1.52 0.86
N THR A 175 -8.88 -1.40 1.97
CA THR A 175 -8.53 -2.54 2.84
C THR A 175 -9.73 -3.11 3.59
N SER A 176 -10.50 -2.27 4.31
CA SER A 176 -11.63 -2.77 5.10
C SER A 176 -12.80 -3.19 4.21
N TYR A 177 -13.01 -2.50 3.09
CA TYR A 177 -14.03 -2.90 2.12
C TYR A 177 -13.77 -4.32 1.59
N LEU A 178 -12.53 -4.64 1.21
CA LEU A 178 -12.13 -6.01 0.84
C LEU A 178 -12.40 -7.00 1.99
N GLY A 179 -12.07 -6.62 3.22
CA GLY A 179 -12.33 -7.42 4.41
C GLY A 179 -13.82 -7.74 4.59
N TRP A 180 -14.69 -6.76 4.41
CA TRP A 180 -16.15 -6.96 4.48
C TRP A 180 -16.67 -7.87 3.40
N LEU A 181 -16.20 -7.76 2.18
CA LEU A 181 -16.59 -8.67 1.09
C LEU A 181 -16.24 -10.13 1.42
N ILE A 182 -15.02 -10.36 1.95
CA ILE A 182 -14.59 -11.69 2.37
C ILE A 182 -15.42 -12.16 3.58
N ASN A 183 -15.66 -11.29 4.57
CA ASN A 183 -16.51 -11.63 5.71
C ASN A 183 -17.91 -12.05 5.30
N TYR A 184 -18.51 -11.37 4.34
CA TYR A 184 -19.83 -11.75 3.85
C TYR A 184 -19.81 -13.14 3.20
N ALA A 185 -18.78 -13.44 2.41
CA ALA A 185 -18.57 -14.77 1.87
C ALA A 185 -18.37 -15.83 2.97
N GLN A 186 -17.62 -15.52 4.02
CA GLN A 186 -17.44 -16.39 5.19
C GLN A 186 -18.75 -16.67 5.92
N LEU A 187 -19.55 -15.62 6.18
CA LEU A 187 -20.83 -15.72 6.88
C LEU A 187 -21.83 -16.58 6.09
N THR A 188 -21.99 -16.32 4.80
CA THR A 188 -22.88 -17.08 3.92
C THR A 188 -22.44 -18.53 3.73
N ASN A 189 -21.12 -18.79 3.71
CA ASN A 189 -20.61 -20.15 3.68
C ASN A 189 -20.89 -20.91 4.99
N MET A 190 -20.76 -20.26 6.15
CA MET A 190 -21.13 -20.88 7.43
C MET A 190 -22.62 -21.26 7.49
N ILE A 191 -23.49 -20.45 6.89
CA ILE A 191 -24.93 -20.75 6.77
C ILE A 191 -25.13 -21.94 5.83
N ALA A 192 -24.52 -21.95 4.66
CA ALA A 192 -24.61 -23.07 3.71
C ALA A 192 -24.21 -24.40 4.36
N ILE A 193 -23.12 -24.41 5.16
CA ILE A 193 -22.69 -25.58 5.93
C ILE A 193 -23.75 -25.99 6.95
N GLN A 194 -24.36 -25.04 7.66
CA GLN A 194 -25.40 -25.32 8.66
C GLN A 194 -26.63 -25.99 8.05
N TYR A 195 -27.04 -25.57 6.85
CA TYR A 195 -28.20 -26.12 6.12
C TYR A 195 -27.84 -27.27 5.17
N ASN A 196 -26.55 -27.69 5.14
CA ASN A 196 -26.02 -28.74 4.26
C ASN A 196 -26.36 -28.51 2.77
N VAL A 197 -26.20 -27.26 2.32
CA VAL A 197 -26.40 -26.86 0.93
C VAL A 197 -25.10 -26.52 0.23
N ASN A 198 -25.09 -26.66 -1.09
CA ASN A 198 -23.92 -26.30 -1.90
C ASN A 198 -23.76 -24.77 -1.96
N TYR A 199 -22.65 -24.25 -1.46
CA TYR A 199 -22.35 -22.82 -1.41
C TYR A 199 -22.27 -22.17 -2.79
N ASP A 200 -21.62 -22.82 -3.76
CA ASP A 200 -21.48 -22.28 -5.11
C ASP A 200 -22.82 -22.26 -5.84
N GLU A 201 -23.64 -23.30 -5.69
CA GLU A 201 -25.00 -23.35 -6.25
C GLU A 201 -25.88 -22.25 -5.64
N MET A 202 -25.85 -22.07 -4.30
CA MET A 202 -26.57 -21.00 -3.62
C MET A 202 -26.24 -19.61 -4.19
N TRP A 203 -24.97 -19.37 -4.52
CA TRP A 203 -24.54 -18.09 -5.07
C TRP A 203 -24.91 -17.87 -6.54
N THR A 204 -25.28 -18.91 -7.31
CA THR A 204 -25.77 -18.73 -8.69
C THR A 204 -27.03 -17.87 -8.73
N PHE A 205 -27.85 -17.87 -7.65
CA PHE A 205 -29.01 -16.99 -7.53
C PHE A 205 -28.69 -15.50 -7.67
N ALA A 206 -27.48 -15.09 -7.28
CA ALA A 206 -27.05 -13.70 -7.40
C ALA A 206 -26.30 -13.39 -8.70
N ASP A 207 -25.89 -14.41 -9.46
CA ASP A 207 -25.04 -14.23 -10.65
C ASP A 207 -25.72 -13.38 -11.73
N GLU A 208 -27.03 -13.58 -11.91
CA GLU A 208 -27.82 -12.82 -12.87
C GLU A 208 -27.96 -11.35 -12.45
N ILE A 209 -28.26 -11.10 -11.16
CA ILE A 209 -28.31 -9.75 -10.58
C ILE A 209 -26.97 -9.04 -10.75
N HIS A 210 -25.86 -9.75 -10.51
CA HIS A 210 -24.51 -9.20 -10.67
C HIS A 210 -24.22 -8.80 -12.12
N LYS A 211 -24.74 -9.57 -13.07
CA LYS A 211 -24.58 -9.31 -14.50
C LYS A 211 -25.35 -8.06 -14.96
N PHE A 212 -26.55 -7.81 -14.45
CA PHE A 212 -27.42 -6.72 -14.89
C PHE A 212 -27.28 -5.43 -14.06
N LEU A 213 -27.09 -5.52 -12.76
CA LEU A 213 -26.97 -4.36 -11.87
C LEU A 213 -25.53 -3.88 -11.63
N GLY A 214 -24.55 -4.48 -12.33
CA GLY A 214 -23.14 -4.14 -12.21
C GLY A 214 -22.51 -4.70 -10.93
N ASN A 215 -21.25 -4.51 -10.84
CA ASN A 215 -20.28 -5.11 -9.92
C ASN A 215 -20.72 -5.28 -8.47
N ARG A 216 -21.31 -6.39 -8.15
CA ARG A 216 -21.34 -6.96 -6.80
C ARG A 216 -20.30 -8.09 -6.75
N PRO A 217 -19.05 -7.81 -6.40
CA PRO A 217 -18.02 -8.83 -6.50
C PRO A 217 -18.30 -9.98 -5.57
N LYS A 218 -18.36 -11.19 -6.13
CA LYS A 218 -18.36 -12.45 -5.37
C LYS A 218 -16.97 -12.65 -4.80
N MET A 219 -16.90 -12.84 -3.50
CA MET A 219 -15.66 -13.21 -2.82
C MET A 219 -15.74 -14.68 -2.40
N TYR A 220 -14.58 -15.30 -2.31
CA TYR A 220 -14.49 -16.67 -1.83
C TYR A 220 -14.32 -16.69 -0.31
N PRO A 221 -15.06 -17.56 0.42
CA PRO A 221 -14.88 -17.70 1.85
C PRO A 221 -13.52 -18.36 2.13
N GLY A 222 -12.68 -17.69 2.85
CA GLY A 222 -11.36 -18.17 3.24
C GLY A 222 -10.86 -17.43 4.46
N PHE A 223 -9.87 -17.97 5.16
CA PHE A 223 -9.22 -17.27 6.26
C PHE A 223 -8.48 -16.04 5.70
N ILE A 224 -8.76 -14.87 6.29
CA ILE A 224 -8.05 -13.64 5.95
C ILE A 224 -6.70 -13.68 6.67
N GLY A 225 -5.69 -14.11 5.94
CA GLY A 225 -4.28 -14.14 6.40
C GLY A 225 -3.45 -13.05 5.74
N GLY A 226 -2.12 -13.20 5.86
CA GLY A 226 -1.15 -12.30 5.23
C GLY A 226 -1.05 -10.93 5.89
N HIS A 227 -0.44 -9.98 5.16
CA HIS A 227 -0.01 -8.69 5.72
C HIS A 227 -0.91 -7.51 5.33
N CYS A 228 -1.97 -7.73 4.51
CA CYS A 228 -2.72 -6.63 3.91
C CYS A 228 -3.96 -6.23 4.69
N VAL A 229 -4.85 -7.18 5.02
CA VAL A 229 -6.16 -6.83 5.60
C VAL A 229 -6.05 -6.66 7.11
N ILE A 230 -5.86 -7.75 7.85
CA ILE A 230 -5.92 -7.73 9.32
C ILE A 230 -4.93 -6.75 9.95
N PRO A 231 -3.62 -6.75 9.60
CA PRO A 231 -2.68 -5.79 10.20
C PRO A 231 -2.99 -4.31 9.88
N ASN A 232 -3.58 -4.05 8.71
CA ASN A 232 -3.95 -2.67 8.37
C ASN A 232 -5.22 -2.20 9.09
N LEU A 233 -6.10 -3.09 9.55
CA LEU A 233 -7.23 -2.73 10.41
C LEU A 233 -6.78 -2.30 11.82
N ASP A 234 -5.61 -2.74 12.27
CA ASP A 234 -5.03 -2.31 13.56
C ASP A 234 -4.51 -0.87 13.54
N LEU A 235 -4.38 -0.27 12.34
CA LEU A 235 -3.99 1.13 12.19
C LEU A 235 -5.10 2.11 12.57
N MET A 236 -6.33 1.63 12.76
CA MET A 236 -7.48 2.43 13.15
C MET A 236 -8.35 1.63 14.12
N HIS A 237 -8.40 2.03 15.39
CA HIS A 237 -9.27 1.40 16.38
C HIS A 237 -10.73 1.81 16.16
N ASN A 238 -11.56 0.87 15.72
CA ASN A 238 -12.98 1.08 15.48
C ASN A 238 -13.75 -0.23 15.61
N GLN A 239 -14.88 -0.22 16.32
CA GLN A 239 -15.70 -1.41 16.54
C GLN A 239 -16.13 -2.11 15.25
N THR A 240 -16.47 -1.35 14.21
CA THR A 240 -16.84 -1.88 12.90
C THR A 240 -15.70 -2.67 12.25
N LEU A 241 -14.46 -2.18 12.36
CA LEU A 241 -13.28 -2.88 11.85
C LEU A 241 -12.94 -4.13 12.69
N ASP A 242 -13.20 -4.07 13.99
CA ASP A 242 -13.00 -5.23 14.88
C ASP A 242 -13.96 -6.38 14.57
N LEU A 243 -15.15 -6.09 14.02
CA LEU A 243 -16.07 -7.14 13.57
C LEU A 243 -15.44 -7.99 12.46
N ILE A 244 -14.66 -7.43 11.55
CA ILE A 244 -13.96 -8.18 10.50
C ILE A 244 -13.00 -9.19 11.14
N LYS A 245 -12.22 -8.77 12.13
CA LYS A 245 -11.29 -9.65 12.86
C LYS A 245 -12.04 -10.76 13.61
N LYS A 246 -13.08 -10.39 14.35
CA LYS A 246 -13.90 -11.35 15.10
C LYS A 246 -14.53 -12.39 14.17
N THR A 247 -15.12 -11.98 13.05
CA THR A 247 -15.70 -12.87 12.05
C THR A 247 -14.65 -13.82 11.47
N ASN A 248 -13.47 -13.30 11.15
CA ASN A 248 -12.37 -14.11 10.61
C ASN A 248 -11.93 -15.21 11.59
N ILE A 249 -11.83 -14.88 12.88
CA ILE A 249 -11.48 -15.84 13.94
C ILE A 249 -12.61 -16.89 14.11
N GLN A 250 -13.87 -16.47 14.13
CA GLN A 250 -15.01 -17.37 14.23
C GLN A 250 -15.07 -18.34 13.05
N TYR A 251 -14.85 -17.84 11.84
CA TYR A 251 -14.80 -18.65 10.64
C TYR A 251 -13.69 -19.70 10.74
N SER A 252 -12.47 -19.31 11.10
CA SER A 252 -11.35 -20.24 11.26
C SER A 252 -11.65 -21.37 12.24
N LYS A 253 -12.30 -21.07 13.39
CA LYS A 253 -12.69 -22.08 14.39
C LYS A 253 -13.75 -23.07 13.84
N LYS A 254 -14.77 -22.52 13.15
CA LYS A 254 -15.87 -23.33 12.59
C LYS A 254 -15.38 -24.26 11.49
N VAL A 255 -14.48 -23.73 10.65
CA VAL A 255 -13.89 -24.43 9.50
C VAL A 255 -12.95 -25.54 9.92
N LYS A 256 -12.13 -25.37 10.97
CA LYS A 256 -11.27 -26.44 11.54
C LYS A 256 -12.09 -27.62 12.09
N ASN A 257 -13.28 -27.37 12.58
CA ASN A 257 -14.15 -28.37 13.17
C ASN A 257 -15.05 -29.08 12.15
N SER A 258 -15.08 -28.63 10.91
CA SER A 258 -15.91 -29.22 9.82
C SER A 258 -15.02 -30.07 8.91
N LYS A 259 -15.26 -31.40 8.88
CA LYS A 259 -14.59 -32.33 7.95
C LYS A 259 -14.92 -32.07 6.48
N THR A 260 -15.84 -31.16 6.17
CA THR A 260 -16.41 -30.90 4.85
C THR A 260 -15.77 -29.74 4.10
N ILE A 261 -14.58 -29.27 4.52
CA ILE A 261 -13.96 -28.11 3.88
C ILE A 261 -13.17 -28.53 2.67
N HIS A 262 -13.73 -28.19 1.57
CA HIS A 262 -13.13 -28.34 0.27
C HIS A 262 -11.73 -27.69 0.24
N LYS A 263 -10.69 -28.50 -0.06
CA LYS A 263 -9.32 -28.09 -0.41
C LYS A 263 -9.23 -26.95 -1.44
N LYS A 264 -10.37 -26.54 -2.03
CA LYS A 264 -10.50 -25.53 -3.08
C LYS A 264 -10.29 -24.09 -2.60
N TYR A 265 -10.44 -23.82 -1.28
CA TYR A 265 -10.38 -22.45 -0.72
C TYR A 265 -9.18 -22.19 0.19
N THR A 266 -8.24 -23.13 0.27
CA THR A 266 -7.04 -23.06 1.13
C THR A 266 -5.75 -22.78 0.37
N LYS A 267 -5.82 -22.11 -0.78
CA LYS A 267 -4.64 -21.67 -1.54
C LYS A 267 -4.34 -20.21 -1.34
#